data_93b7021b918eabf4c284cf0aac529985
#
_entry.id   93b7021b918eabf4c284cf0aac529985
#
_cell.length_a   1.000
_cell.length_b   1.000
_cell.length_c   1.000
_cell.angle_alpha   90.00
_cell.angle_beta   90.00
_cell.angle_gamma   90.00
#
_symmetry.space_group_name_H-M   'P 1'
#
loop_
_entity.id
_entity.type
_entity.pdbx_description
1 polymer ?
#
loop_
_entity_poly.entity_id
_entity_poly.type
_entity_poly.pdbx_seq_one_letter_code
_entity_poly.pdbx_strand_id
1 'polypeptide(L)'
;PWFDVPYSVIAGTHSPVTKIDTKLALPVRNNFLPQSLELLSDDEAGPRVVLDKPNISFWLDRDTEFGVPRANVFLTLGLSGGLARPTDIVMAQLYQRLLTDSRNELTYPAMLAGLSYSLYVAPEGFRLRLSGYNDKQADLLAAVLDNFTQIKLDPDKFAVYKAELVREWRDFKKQRPYTQTYATLRHLLLSSSWPPATLAEVLAPLTVADLNEWRSEKLQTFNVMGLAHGNVDETSVANIVALIERNLPTHAFELRNPDVRDINESLKIALPVDHQDASMVLYVQDTDSSFEQRARSAFAVQLLRQAYFTSLRTEQQLGYVVAITNRTIRDRGGITFIVQSPVASPADLEAATRSFMDEQLVAIAQMPDDQFAQNKAGLISRLLETDKNLGQRSARYWADLDLGVLTFDSQAQIAEILTGLDKAAMLKFIKRIAEHVQSRRLLIYNLGKFSDAPIQGTPVTDVAAFKRG
;
A
#
# COMPACT_ATOMS: atom_id res chain seq x y z
N PRO A 1 30.16 -15.32 -27.54
CA PRO A 1 30.62 -14.09 -26.91
C PRO A 1 29.70 -12.96 -27.28
N TRP A 2 29.12 -12.34 -26.25
CA TRP A 2 28.10 -11.30 -26.41
C TRP A 2 28.70 -9.90 -26.57
N PHE A 3 30.03 -9.81 -26.39
CA PHE A 3 30.78 -8.60 -26.56
C PHE A 3 32.02 -8.97 -27.35
N ASP A 4 32.23 -8.35 -28.52
CA ASP A 4 33.40 -8.52 -29.39
C ASP A 4 34.64 -7.84 -28.76
N VAL A 5 34.97 -8.22 -27.53
CA VAL A 5 36.12 -7.70 -26.81
C VAL A 5 37.29 -8.67 -27.03
N PRO A 6 38.42 -8.21 -27.58
CA PRO A 6 39.60 -9.04 -27.72
C PRO A 6 40.08 -9.46 -26.31
N TYR A 7 40.24 -10.74 -26.10
CA TYR A 7 40.78 -11.29 -24.86
C TYR A 7 41.95 -12.25 -25.18
N SER A 8 42.91 -12.30 -24.29
CA SER A 8 43.97 -13.31 -24.32
C SER A 8 43.81 -14.30 -23.18
N VAL A 9 43.91 -15.58 -23.49
CA VAL A 9 43.95 -16.63 -22.47
C VAL A 9 45.39 -16.74 -22.00
N ILE A 10 45.66 -16.30 -20.79
CA ILE A 10 46.95 -16.54 -20.14
C ILE A 10 46.91 -17.96 -19.57
N ALA A 11 47.66 -18.87 -20.13
CA ALA A 11 47.87 -20.20 -19.57
C ALA A 11 48.51 -20.02 -18.18
N GLY A 12 47.75 -20.31 -17.12
CA GLY A 12 48.29 -20.26 -15.79
C GLY A 12 49.38 -21.31 -15.63
N THR A 13 50.59 -20.89 -15.35
CA THR A 13 51.63 -21.80 -14.83
C THR A 13 51.15 -22.24 -13.44
N HIS A 14 50.80 -23.50 -13.30
CA HIS A 14 50.53 -24.08 -11.98
C HIS A 14 51.89 -24.08 -11.21
N SER A 15 52.20 -22.98 -10.56
CA SER A 15 53.18 -23.03 -9.49
C SER A 15 52.57 -23.86 -8.35
N PRO A 16 53.25 -24.92 -7.87
CA PRO A 16 52.74 -25.62 -6.73
C PRO A 16 52.64 -24.63 -5.55
N VAL A 17 51.44 -24.37 -5.09
CA VAL A 17 51.22 -23.52 -3.91
C VAL A 17 51.76 -24.28 -2.72
N THR A 18 53.01 -24.03 -2.34
CA THR A 18 53.74 -24.71 -1.30
C THR A 18 53.38 -24.26 0.12
N LYS A 19 52.69 -23.14 0.26
CA LYS A 19 52.06 -22.69 1.51
C LYS A 19 50.83 -21.82 1.15
N ILE A 20 49.67 -22.38 1.30
CA ILE A 20 48.46 -21.58 1.47
C ILE A 20 48.49 -21.23 2.96
N ASP A 21 48.75 -19.95 3.28
CA ASP A 21 48.53 -19.41 4.62
C ASP A 21 47.01 -19.32 4.82
N THR A 22 46.44 -20.47 5.17
CA THR A 22 45.01 -20.66 5.04
C THR A 22 44.31 -20.51 6.37
N LYS A 23 43.76 -19.39 6.57
CA LYS A 23 42.50 -19.25 7.30
C LYS A 23 41.29 -19.44 6.36
N LEU A 24 41.40 -20.24 5.30
CA LEU A 24 40.27 -20.61 4.45
C LEU A 24 39.41 -21.57 5.26
N ALA A 25 38.28 -21.07 5.73
CA ALA A 25 37.22 -21.88 6.32
C ALA A 25 36.10 -22.04 5.30
N LEU A 26 35.41 -23.17 5.36
CA LEU A 26 34.14 -23.31 4.64
C LEU A 26 33.16 -22.25 5.17
N PRO A 27 32.27 -21.71 4.31
CA PRO A 27 31.18 -20.86 4.79
C PRO A 27 30.43 -21.53 5.93
N VAL A 28 29.98 -20.72 6.89
CA VAL A 28 29.13 -21.23 8.00
C VAL A 28 27.86 -21.85 7.40
N ARG A 29 27.45 -22.98 7.95
CA ARG A 29 26.24 -23.68 7.52
C ARG A 29 25.06 -22.71 7.61
N ASN A 30 24.26 -22.63 6.53
CA ASN A 30 23.04 -21.82 6.54
C ASN A 30 21.95 -22.53 7.36
N ASN A 31 21.66 -22.00 8.54
CA ASN A 31 20.66 -22.54 9.47
C ASN A 31 19.21 -22.34 9.00
N PHE A 32 18.99 -21.51 7.96
CA PHE A 32 17.65 -21.26 7.41
C PHE A 32 17.27 -22.26 6.31
N LEU A 33 18.14 -23.17 5.92
CA LEU A 33 17.76 -24.25 5.01
C LEU A 33 16.68 -25.11 5.66
N PRO A 34 15.52 -25.33 4.99
CA PRO A 34 14.43 -26.12 5.54
C PRO A 34 14.90 -27.56 5.78
N GLN A 35 14.51 -28.15 6.89
CA GLN A 35 14.79 -29.52 7.26
C GLN A 35 13.58 -30.42 7.05
N SER A 36 12.37 -29.84 7.07
CA SER A 36 11.13 -30.52 6.75
C SER A 36 10.39 -29.76 5.64
N LEU A 37 9.89 -30.51 4.66
CA LEU A 37 9.04 -30.04 3.58
C LEU A 37 7.69 -30.79 3.59
N GLU A 38 7.38 -31.45 4.71
CA GLU A 38 6.13 -32.18 4.88
C GLU A 38 4.94 -31.21 4.86
N LEU A 39 3.89 -31.63 4.16
CA LEU A 39 2.63 -30.92 4.15
C LEU A 39 1.78 -31.38 5.31
N LEU A 40 1.19 -30.41 6.01
CA LEU A 40 0.21 -30.69 7.05
C LEU A 40 -1.06 -31.23 6.42
N SER A 41 -1.75 -32.12 7.14
CA SER A 41 -3.03 -32.66 6.72
C SER A 41 -4.11 -31.56 6.72
N ASP A 42 -5.20 -31.81 5.97
CA ASP A 42 -6.33 -30.92 5.81
C ASP A 42 -6.92 -30.43 7.14
N ASP A 43 -7.44 -29.21 7.11
CA ASP A 43 -8.10 -28.53 8.23
C ASP A 43 -9.37 -27.83 7.73
N GLU A 44 -10.07 -27.16 8.61
CA GLU A 44 -11.23 -26.34 8.25
C GLU A 44 -10.82 -25.22 7.27
N ALA A 45 -11.62 -25.01 6.24
CA ALA A 45 -11.34 -24.03 5.23
C ALA A 45 -11.61 -22.58 5.73
N GLY A 46 -10.68 -21.69 5.45
CA GLY A 46 -10.80 -20.26 5.69
C GLY A 46 -10.18 -19.79 7.01
N PRO A 47 -9.84 -18.48 7.09
CA PRO A 47 -9.19 -17.91 8.27
C PRO A 47 -10.08 -17.96 9.51
N ARG A 48 -9.54 -18.46 10.60
CA ARG A 48 -10.20 -18.51 11.92
C ARG A 48 -9.32 -17.87 13.00
N VAL A 49 -9.98 -17.35 14.04
CA VAL A 49 -9.28 -16.83 15.21
C VAL A 49 -8.71 -17.99 16.02
N VAL A 50 -7.40 -17.99 16.29
CA VAL A 50 -6.73 -18.99 17.14
C VAL A 50 -6.19 -18.38 18.43
N LEU A 51 -6.10 -17.05 18.48
CA LEU A 51 -5.77 -16.32 19.71
C LEU A 51 -6.50 -14.97 19.70
N ASP A 52 -7.16 -14.67 20.81
CA ASP A 52 -7.86 -13.39 21.02
C ASP A 52 -7.60 -12.91 22.46
N LYS A 53 -6.42 -12.28 22.64
CA LYS A 53 -6.05 -11.59 23.88
C LYS A 53 -6.15 -10.07 23.66
N PRO A 54 -6.37 -9.27 24.71
CA PRO A 54 -6.47 -7.81 24.56
C PRO A 54 -5.25 -7.12 23.93
N ASN A 55 -4.09 -7.76 23.98
CA ASN A 55 -2.81 -7.25 23.45
C ASN A 55 -2.30 -7.97 22.21
N ILE A 56 -2.82 -9.17 21.91
CA ILE A 56 -2.45 -9.96 20.74
C ILE A 56 -3.67 -10.71 20.22
N SER A 57 -4.04 -10.47 18.95
CA SER A 57 -5.03 -11.26 18.23
C SER A 57 -4.38 -11.94 17.03
N PHE A 58 -4.76 -13.20 16.75
CA PHE A 58 -4.14 -13.97 15.69
C PHE A 58 -5.14 -14.85 14.94
N TRP A 59 -5.07 -14.77 13.62
CA TRP A 59 -5.85 -15.60 12.68
C TRP A 59 -4.94 -16.64 12.03
N LEU A 60 -5.51 -17.80 11.76
CA LEU A 60 -4.85 -18.90 11.08
C LEU A 60 -5.74 -19.40 9.95
N ASP A 61 -5.15 -19.63 8.78
CA ASP A 61 -5.74 -20.43 7.71
C ASP A 61 -4.70 -21.42 7.19
N ARG A 62 -5.00 -22.71 7.29
CA ARG A 62 -4.17 -23.77 6.71
C ARG A 62 -4.51 -23.92 5.24
N ASP A 63 -3.51 -23.76 4.38
CA ASP A 63 -3.69 -23.95 2.95
C ASP A 63 -3.85 -25.44 2.60
N THR A 64 -4.98 -25.74 1.96
CA THR A 64 -5.30 -27.08 1.43
C THR A 64 -5.36 -27.11 -0.09
N GLU A 65 -5.17 -25.96 -0.74
CA GLU A 65 -5.37 -25.82 -2.19
C GLU A 65 -4.06 -25.78 -2.99
N PHE A 66 -3.08 -24.99 -2.52
CA PHE A 66 -1.82 -24.82 -3.26
C PHE A 66 -0.81 -25.94 -3.00
N GLY A 67 -0.92 -26.64 -1.86
CA GLY A 67 -0.11 -27.82 -1.54
C GLY A 67 1.40 -27.57 -1.56
N VAL A 68 1.85 -26.45 -1.01
CA VAL A 68 3.26 -26.05 -0.96
C VAL A 68 3.77 -25.95 0.48
N PRO A 69 5.02 -26.38 0.79
CA PRO A 69 5.59 -26.30 2.14
C PRO A 69 6.02 -24.86 2.45
N ARG A 70 5.10 -23.92 2.26
CA ARG A 70 5.32 -22.49 2.44
C ARG A 70 4.22 -21.87 3.26
N ALA A 71 4.54 -20.74 3.88
CA ALA A 71 3.58 -19.92 4.58
C ALA A 71 3.86 -18.43 4.41
N ASN A 72 2.84 -17.62 4.67
CA ASN A 72 2.95 -16.19 4.83
C ASN A 72 2.46 -15.81 6.22
N VAL A 73 3.24 -14.98 6.91
CA VAL A 73 2.87 -14.40 8.21
C VAL A 73 2.83 -12.89 8.07
N PHE A 74 1.72 -12.29 8.42
CA PHE A 74 1.51 -10.85 8.45
C PHE A 74 1.31 -10.41 9.88
N LEU A 75 1.99 -9.36 10.29
CA LEU A 75 1.88 -8.78 11.62
C LEU A 75 1.71 -7.26 11.51
N THR A 76 0.73 -6.72 12.21
CA THR A 76 0.69 -5.31 12.61
C THR A 76 1.28 -5.21 14.01
N LEU A 77 2.37 -4.47 14.15
CA LEU A 77 2.98 -4.11 15.42
C LEU A 77 2.55 -2.68 15.74
N GLY A 78 1.34 -2.57 16.30
CA GLY A 78 0.71 -1.29 16.58
C GLY A 78 1.35 -0.59 17.76
N LEU A 79 1.51 0.72 17.66
CA LEU A 79 2.05 1.60 18.68
C LEU A 79 0.94 2.39 19.36
N SER A 80 1.05 2.63 20.66
CA SER A 80 0.07 3.43 21.39
C SER A 80 -0.08 4.84 20.77
N GLY A 81 -1.32 5.20 20.41
CA GLY A 81 -1.65 6.43 19.70
C GLY A 81 -1.24 6.47 18.23
N GLY A 82 -0.64 5.41 17.69
CA GLY A 82 -0.19 5.32 16.30
C GLY A 82 0.87 6.36 15.92
N LEU A 83 1.03 6.57 14.61
CA LEU A 83 1.99 7.51 14.01
C LEU A 83 1.22 8.69 13.36
N ALA A 84 0.55 9.51 14.17
CA ALA A 84 -0.29 10.60 13.67
C ALA A 84 0.51 11.86 13.31
N ARG A 85 1.55 12.18 14.07
CA ARG A 85 2.37 13.40 13.89
C ARG A 85 3.44 13.15 12.80
N PRO A 86 3.79 14.18 12.02
CA PRO A 86 4.90 14.07 11.06
C PRO A 86 6.21 13.59 11.71
N THR A 87 6.50 14.06 12.94
CA THR A 87 7.69 13.63 13.70
C THR A 87 7.69 12.14 13.98
N ASP A 88 6.53 11.56 14.35
CA ASP A 88 6.44 10.11 14.61
C ASP A 88 6.70 9.30 13.34
N ILE A 89 6.17 9.78 12.20
CA ILE A 89 6.35 9.12 10.90
C ILE A 89 7.82 9.13 10.46
N VAL A 90 8.49 10.29 10.54
CA VAL A 90 9.88 10.40 10.07
C VAL A 90 10.83 9.60 10.96
N MET A 91 10.58 9.60 12.29
CA MET A 91 11.34 8.80 13.24
C MET A 91 11.13 7.30 13.03
N ALA A 92 9.88 6.87 12.83
CA ALA A 92 9.57 5.48 12.54
C ALA A 92 10.22 5.01 11.23
N GLN A 93 10.20 5.83 10.16
CA GLN A 93 10.82 5.48 8.88
C GLN A 93 12.35 5.42 8.99
N LEU A 94 12.97 6.36 9.70
CA LEU A 94 14.41 6.33 9.91
C LEU A 94 14.80 5.12 10.79
N TYR A 95 14.04 4.86 11.87
CA TYR A 95 14.25 3.70 12.72
C TYR A 95 14.11 2.39 11.95
N GLN A 96 13.08 2.27 11.10
CA GLN A 96 12.86 1.09 10.24
C GLN A 96 14.05 0.85 9.30
N ARG A 97 14.63 1.87 8.68
CA ARG A 97 15.82 1.73 7.81
C ARG A 97 17.03 1.25 8.60
N LEU A 98 17.31 1.86 9.77
CA LEU A 98 18.41 1.47 10.64
C LEU A 98 18.24 0.03 11.17
N LEU A 99 17.01 -0.34 11.54
CA LEU A 99 16.70 -1.69 11.99
C LEU A 99 16.91 -2.69 10.86
N THR A 100 16.39 -2.44 9.67
CA THR A 100 16.55 -3.32 8.51
C THR A 100 18.02 -3.50 8.15
N ASP A 101 18.79 -2.42 8.12
CA ASP A 101 20.23 -2.47 7.88
C ASP A 101 20.97 -3.33 8.92
N SER A 102 20.62 -3.15 10.20
CA SER A 102 21.22 -3.94 11.28
C SER A 102 20.93 -5.45 11.20
N ARG A 103 19.94 -5.85 10.39
CA ARG A 103 19.53 -7.25 10.18
C ARG A 103 20.09 -7.88 8.93
N ASN A 104 20.69 -7.12 8.03
CA ASN A 104 21.11 -7.61 6.71
C ASN A 104 22.03 -8.84 6.81
N GLU A 105 23.02 -8.83 7.69
CA GLU A 105 23.94 -9.97 7.87
C GLU A 105 23.22 -11.23 8.40
N LEU A 106 22.24 -11.04 9.29
CA LEU A 106 21.48 -12.14 9.90
C LEU A 106 20.43 -12.73 8.94
N THR A 107 19.85 -11.90 8.09
CA THR A 107 18.71 -12.29 7.23
C THR A 107 19.13 -12.64 5.81
N TYR A 108 20.32 -12.25 5.35
CA TYR A 108 20.82 -12.62 4.05
C TYR A 108 20.86 -14.15 3.80
N PRO A 109 21.36 -14.99 4.75
CA PRO A 109 21.26 -16.44 4.61
C PRO A 109 19.82 -16.96 4.49
N ALA A 110 18.85 -16.30 5.16
CA ALA A 110 17.44 -16.67 5.04
C ALA A 110 16.92 -16.42 3.62
N MET A 111 17.29 -15.29 3.01
CA MET A 111 16.94 -14.98 1.62
C MET A 111 17.49 -16.05 0.66
N LEU A 112 18.75 -16.48 0.84
CA LEU A 112 19.34 -17.54 0.03
C LEU A 112 18.64 -18.90 0.21
N ALA A 113 17.99 -19.11 1.36
CA ALA A 113 17.21 -20.31 1.67
C ALA A 113 15.72 -20.20 1.24
N GLY A 114 15.35 -19.18 0.49
CA GLY A 114 13.98 -19.00 -0.02
C GLY A 114 12.98 -18.42 0.99
N LEU A 115 13.48 -17.79 2.05
CA LEU A 115 12.72 -17.01 3.01
C LEU A 115 12.87 -15.51 2.70
N SER A 116 11.87 -14.74 3.03
CA SER A 116 11.96 -13.27 2.94
C SER A 116 11.13 -12.61 4.03
N TYR A 117 11.53 -11.39 4.39
CA TYR A 117 10.71 -10.50 5.21
C TYR A 117 10.65 -9.11 4.61
N SER A 118 9.61 -8.38 4.98
CA SER A 118 9.52 -6.94 4.73
C SER A 118 8.97 -6.26 5.96
N LEU A 119 9.63 -5.18 6.37
CA LEU A 119 9.22 -4.32 7.47
C LEU A 119 8.96 -2.93 6.91
N TYR A 120 7.79 -2.37 7.15
CA TYR A 120 7.43 -1.03 6.70
C TYR A 120 6.58 -0.29 7.73
N VAL A 121 6.62 1.03 7.63
CA VAL A 121 5.88 1.94 8.51
C VAL A 121 4.44 2.09 8.00
N ALA A 122 3.49 1.95 8.91
CA ALA A 122 2.07 2.15 8.67
C ALA A 122 1.50 3.14 9.70
N PRO A 123 0.31 3.70 9.48
CA PRO A 123 -0.29 4.65 10.42
C PRO A 123 -0.41 4.14 11.86
N GLU A 124 -0.62 2.85 12.03
CA GLU A 124 -0.77 2.20 13.32
C GLU A 124 0.57 1.97 14.03
N GLY A 125 1.69 1.88 13.26
CA GLY A 125 3.02 1.51 13.76
C GLY A 125 3.86 0.85 12.69
N PHE A 126 4.30 -0.39 12.92
CA PHE A 126 5.04 -1.16 11.93
C PHE A 126 4.21 -2.34 11.42
N ARG A 127 4.42 -2.70 10.16
CA ARG A 127 3.92 -3.92 9.58
C ARG A 127 5.06 -4.80 9.15
N LEU A 128 5.04 -6.04 9.62
CA LEU A 128 6.03 -7.06 9.30
C LEU A 128 5.34 -8.18 8.52
N ARG A 129 5.92 -8.54 7.40
CA ARG A 129 5.51 -9.70 6.60
C ARG A 129 6.68 -10.65 6.46
N LEU A 130 6.42 -11.93 6.70
CA LEU A 130 7.35 -13.02 6.40
C LEU A 130 6.74 -13.91 5.33
N SER A 131 7.57 -14.49 4.47
CA SER A 131 7.14 -15.45 3.44
C SER A 131 8.24 -16.43 3.09
N GLY A 132 7.88 -17.60 2.60
CA GLY A 132 8.82 -18.64 2.19
C GLY A 132 8.52 -19.98 2.86
N TYR A 133 9.53 -20.85 2.99
CA TYR A 133 9.38 -22.16 3.61
C TYR A 133 8.96 -22.05 5.08
N ASN A 134 7.87 -22.74 5.46
CA ASN A 134 7.27 -22.64 6.80
C ASN A 134 8.20 -23.10 7.92
N ASP A 135 9.02 -24.14 7.70
CA ASP A 135 9.90 -24.76 8.71
C ASP A 135 10.84 -23.75 9.40
N LYS A 136 11.28 -22.69 8.71
CA LYS A 136 12.26 -21.72 9.22
C LYS A 136 11.71 -20.30 9.42
N GLN A 137 10.40 -20.11 9.36
CA GLN A 137 9.84 -18.77 9.56
C GLN A 137 9.96 -18.25 10.99
N ALA A 138 9.85 -19.14 11.98
CA ALA A 138 10.07 -18.77 13.37
C ALA A 138 11.52 -18.32 13.63
N ASP A 139 12.50 -19.00 13.03
CA ASP A 139 13.91 -18.60 13.11
C ASP A 139 14.14 -17.21 12.47
N LEU A 140 13.53 -16.96 11.31
CA LEU A 140 13.60 -15.64 10.67
C LEU A 140 12.92 -14.56 11.51
N LEU A 141 11.74 -14.84 12.08
CA LEU A 141 11.05 -13.90 12.96
C LEU A 141 11.90 -13.58 14.19
N ALA A 142 12.52 -14.58 14.81
CA ALA A 142 13.41 -14.38 15.94
C ALA A 142 14.58 -13.46 15.58
N ALA A 143 15.22 -13.66 14.41
CA ALA A 143 16.30 -12.81 13.93
C ALA A 143 15.85 -11.36 13.64
N VAL A 144 14.64 -11.16 13.14
CA VAL A 144 14.08 -9.82 12.87
C VAL A 144 13.70 -9.11 14.16
N LEU A 145 13.10 -9.82 15.13
CA LEU A 145 12.65 -9.25 16.41
C LEU A 145 13.76 -9.09 17.45
N ASP A 146 14.93 -9.70 17.26
CA ASP A 146 16.04 -9.59 18.21
C ASP A 146 16.39 -8.12 18.46
N ASN A 147 16.38 -7.69 19.72
CA ASN A 147 16.61 -6.30 20.11
C ASN A 147 15.81 -5.28 19.29
N PHE A 148 14.59 -5.64 18.85
CA PHE A 148 13.77 -4.80 17.96
C PHE A 148 13.56 -3.37 18.49
N THR A 149 13.38 -3.19 19.80
CA THR A 149 13.17 -1.90 20.44
C THR A 149 14.46 -1.18 20.79
N GLN A 150 15.62 -1.84 20.76
CA GLN A 150 16.88 -1.34 21.32
C GLN A 150 18.10 -1.64 20.44
N ILE A 151 17.96 -1.50 19.11
CA ILE A 151 19.13 -1.61 18.24
C ILE A 151 20.21 -0.60 18.62
N LYS A 152 21.47 -0.98 18.44
CA LYS A 152 22.59 -0.04 18.56
C LYS A 152 22.51 0.98 17.42
N LEU A 153 22.31 2.24 17.77
CA LEU A 153 22.32 3.32 16.79
C LEU A 153 23.76 3.73 16.47
N ASP A 154 24.14 3.54 15.22
CA ASP A 154 25.41 4.03 14.67
C ASP A 154 25.21 5.45 14.15
N PRO A 155 25.94 6.47 14.67
CA PRO A 155 25.78 7.86 14.23
C PRO A 155 26.06 8.09 12.75
N ASP A 156 27.00 7.35 12.16
CA ASP A 156 27.35 7.50 10.75
C ASP A 156 26.23 6.94 9.87
N LYS A 157 25.70 5.75 10.18
CA LYS A 157 24.54 5.16 9.49
C LYS A 157 23.30 6.03 9.67
N PHE A 158 23.07 6.58 10.87
CA PHE A 158 22.00 7.55 11.09
C PHE A 158 22.10 8.75 10.15
N ALA A 159 23.29 9.34 10.03
CA ALA A 159 23.50 10.48 9.15
C ALA A 159 23.25 10.13 7.68
N VAL A 160 23.72 8.98 7.22
CA VAL A 160 23.50 8.48 5.86
C VAL A 160 22.01 8.29 5.57
N TYR A 161 21.29 7.49 6.37
CA TYR A 161 19.86 7.19 6.11
C TYR A 161 18.97 8.41 6.28
N LYS A 162 19.30 9.32 7.22
CA LYS A 162 18.61 10.60 7.33
C LYS A 162 18.79 11.43 6.05
N ALA A 163 20.02 11.56 5.55
CA ALA A 163 20.29 12.32 4.33
C ALA A 163 19.59 11.69 3.10
N GLU A 164 19.55 10.37 3.01
CA GLU A 164 18.84 9.66 1.95
C GLU A 164 17.33 9.92 1.98
N LEU A 165 16.69 9.79 3.14
CA LEU A 165 15.26 10.07 3.30
C LEU A 165 14.92 11.51 2.95
N VAL A 166 15.68 12.48 3.48
CA VAL A 166 15.47 13.89 3.18
C VAL A 166 15.60 14.18 1.68
N ARG A 167 16.61 13.57 1.02
CA ARG A 167 16.80 13.70 -0.43
C ARG A 167 15.64 13.06 -1.20
N GLU A 168 15.25 11.84 -0.86
CA GLU A 168 14.14 11.11 -1.48
C GLU A 168 12.85 11.93 -1.44
N TRP A 169 12.51 12.48 -0.28
CA TRP A 169 11.31 13.31 -0.13
C TRP A 169 11.40 14.66 -0.85
N ARG A 170 12.58 15.29 -0.87
CA ARG A 170 12.79 16.51 -1.65
C ARG A 170 12.73 16.24 -3.16
N ASP A 171 13.22 15.10 -3.60
CA ASP A 171 13.22 14.69 -5.01
C ASP A 171 11.82 14.25 -5.50
N PHE A 172 10.86 14.05 -4.61
CA PHE A 172 9.48 13.76 -4.98
C PHE A 172 8.88 14.85 -5.90
N LYS A 173 9.28 16.10 -5.73
CA LYS A 173 8.89 17.21 -6.64
C LYS A 173 9.37 17.05 -8.08
N LYS A 174 10.31 16.15 -8.35
CA LYS A 174 10.80 15.81 -9.70
C LYS A 174 9.95 14.72 -10.39
N GLN A 175 9.01 14.12 -9.64
CA GLN A 175 8.09 13.14 -10.20
C GLN A 175 7.14 13.80 -11.21
N ARG A 176 6.55 12.98 -12.09
CA ARG A 176 5.58 13.47 -13.09
C ARG A 176 4.42 14.19 -12.40
N PRO A 177 3.85 15.23 -13.02
CA PRO A 177 2.76 16.00 -12.44
C PRO A 177 1.60 15.16 -11.89
N TYR A 178 1.09 14.20 -12.68
CA TYR A 178 -0.01 13.34 -12.22
C TYR A 178 0.36 12.49 -10.99
N THR A 179 1.62 12.09 -10.83
CA THR A 179 2.09 11.34 -9.66
C THR A 179 2.00 12.20 -8.40
N GLN A 180 2.40 13.47 -8.51
CA GLN A 180 2.35 14.42 -7.40
C GLN A 180 0.91 14.77 -7.02
N THR A 181 0.05 15.09 -8.01
CA THR A 181 -1.36 15.41 -7.77
C THR A 181 -2.12 14.21 -7.19
N TYR A 182 -1.87 12.99 -7.68
CA TYR A 182 -2.51 11.78 -7.18
C TYR A 182 -2.06 11.39 -5.76
N ALA A 183 -0.80 11.54 -5.43
CA ALA A 183 -0.30 11.29 -4.08
C ALA A 183 -0.88 12.28 -3.07
N THR A 184 -1.09 13.54 -3.48
CA THR A 184 -1.65 14.59 -2.63
C THR A 184 -3.07 14.26 -2.16
N LEU A 185 -3.84 13.49 -2.94
CA LEU A 185 -5.16 13.01 -2.52
C LEU A 185 -5.11 12.30 -1.16
N ARG A 186 -4.15 11.38 -0.97
CA ARG A 186 -3.99 10.70 0.31
C ARG A 186 -3.53 11.65 1.42
N HIS A 187 -2.62 12.57 1.10
CA HIS A 187 -2.10 13.53 2.09
C HIS A 187 -3.19 14.48 2.60
N LEU A 188 -4.18 14.78 1.79
CA LEU A 188 -5.32 15.61 2.19
C LEU A 188 -6.34 14.85 3.01
N LEU A 189 -6.66 13.63 2.60
CA LEU A 189 -7.79 12.89 3.16
C LEU A 189 -7.44 12.06 4.40
N LEU A 190 -6.22 11.53 4.49
CA LEU A 190 -5.83 10.68 5.62
C LEU A 190 -5.12 11.49 6.71
N SER A 191 -5.65 11.47 7.94
CA SER A 191 -5.14 12.27 9.07
C SER A 191 -3.66 12.04 9.36
N SER A 192 -3.16 10.81 9.19
CA SER A 192 -1.77 10.40 9.44
C SER A 192 -0.84 10.46 8.21
N SER A 193 -1.28 11.01 7.08
CA SER A 193 -0.47 11.08 5.86
C SER A 193 -0.03 12.52 5.58
N TRP A 194 1.26 12.75 5.36
CA TRP A 194 1.83 14.09 5.22
C TRP A 194 2.59 14.24 3.90
N PRO A 195 2.62 15.46 3.31
CA PRO A 195 3.39 15.71 2.10
C PRO A 195 4.88 15.39 2.30
N PRO A 196 5.58 14.83 1.30
CA PRO A 196 7.01 14.55 1.40
C PRO A 196 7.86 15.76 1.76
N ALA A 197 7.54 16.95 1.26
CA ALA A 197 8.23 18.19 1.63
C ALA A 197 8.18 18.46 3.13
N THR A 198 6.99 18.33 3.76
CA THR A 198 6.79 18.46 5.20
C THR A 198 7.63 17.44 5.98
N LEU A 199 7.64 16.18 5.52
CA LEU A 199 8.44 15.12 6.15
C LEU A 199 9.95 15.44 6.07
N ALA A 200 10.42 15.95 4.93
CA ALA A 200 11.82 16.35 4.75
C ALA A 200 12.22 17.52 5.68
N GLU A 201 11.35 18.52 5.83
CA GLU A 201 11.57 19.65 6.73
C GLU A 201 11.61 19.22 8.19
N VAL A 202 10.70 18.34 8.59
CA VAL A 202 10.64 17.81 9.97
C VAL A 202 11.87 16.95 10.29
N LEU A 203 12.31 16.07 9.36
CA LEU A 203 13.44 15.18 9.60
C LEU A 203 14.80 15.92 9.61
N ALA A 204 14.96 16.95 8.79
CA ALA A 204 16.26 17.61 8.59
C ALA A 204 16.99 18.09 9.88
N PRO A 205 16.33 18.70 10.87
CA PRO A 205 16.99 19.13 12.11
C PRO A 205 17.22 18.00 13.13
N LEU A 206 16.50 16.87 13.02
CA LEU A 206 16.48 15.83 14.06
C LEU A 206 17.84 15.12 14.21
N THR A 207 18.16 14.70 15.42
CA THR A 207 19.44 14.11 15.83
C THR A 207 19.28 12.66 16.28
N VAL A 208 20.41 11.98 16.53
CA VAL A 208 20.43 10.64 17.16
C VAL A 208 19.78 10.66 18.55
N ALA A 209 19.95 11.76 19.29
CA ALA A 209 19.35 11.93 20.62
C ALA A 209 17.82 11.94 20.53
N ASP A 210 17.26 12.71 19.57
CA ASP A 210 15.82 12.76 19.33
C ASP A 210 15.25 11.38 18.93
N LEU A 211 15.98 10.60 18.12
CA LEU A 211 15.56 9.24 17.78
C LEU A 211 15.62 8.31 19.00
N ASN A 212 16.62 8.46 19.88
CA ASN A 212 16.70 7.70 21.13
C ASN A 212 15.53 8.03 22.07
N GLU A 213 15.18 9.30 22.20
CA GLU A 213 14.04 9.76 22.99
C GLU A 213 12.73 9.19 22.41
N TRP A 214 12.50 9.37 21.11
CA TRP A 214 11.33 8.84 20.41
C TRP A 214 11.16 7.32 20.62
N ARG A 215 12.21 6.53 20.42
CA ARG A 215 12.12 5.07 20.59
C ARG A 215 11.86 4.68 22.04
N SER A 216 12.46 5.39 23.01
CA SER A 216 12.26 5.13 24.44
C SER A 216 10.83 5.47 24.89
N GLU A 217 10.15 6.37 24.19
CA GLU A 217 8.75 6.73 24.42
C GLU A 217 7.80 5.78 23.66
N LYS A 218 8.02 5.63 22.35
CA LYS A 218 7.05 4.97 21.45
C LYS A 218 7.14 3.45 21.40
N LEU A 219 8.33 2.88 21.57
CA LEU A 219 8.53 1.42 21.46
C LEU A 219 8.39 0.71 22.82
N GLN A 220 7.70 1.32 23.80
CA GLN A 220 7.45 0.73 25.12
C GLN A 220 6.29 -0.24 25.15
N THR A 221 5.36 -0.12 24.22
CA THR A 221 4.16 -0.96 24.21
C THR A 221 3.70 -1.23 22.80
N PHE A 222 3.35 -2.50 22.55
CA PHE A 222 2.80 -2.93 21.27
C PHE A 222 1.45 -3.62 21.49
N ASN A 223 0.52 -3.39 20.57
CA ASN A 223 -0.65 -4.24 20.37
C ASN A 223 -0.44 -4.96 19.02
N VAL A 224 -0.59 -6.27 19.00
CA VAL A 224 -0.23 -7.06 17.82
C VAL A 224 -1.47 -7.74 17.23
N MET A 225 -1.64 -7.57 15.93
CA MET A 225 -2.61 -8.32 15.13
C MET A 225 -1.84 -9.15 14.09
N GLY A 226 -2.13 -10.45 14.00
CA GLY A 226 -1.42 -11.37 13.13
C GLY A 226 -2.34 -12.26 12.29
N LEU A 227 -1.84 -12.64 11.11
CA LEU A 227 -2.42 -13.66 10.24
C LEU A 227 -1.30 -14.59 9.78
N ALA A 228 -1.46 -15.90 9.98
CA ALA A 228 -0.65 -16.93 9.36
C ALA A 228 -1.50 -17.70 8.35
N HIS A 229 -1.00 -17.85 7.12
CA HIS A 229 -1.67 -18.58 6.06
C HIS A 229 -0.68 -19.43 5.27
N GLY A 230 -1.03 -20.70 5.06
CA GLY A 230 -0.21 -21.66 4.31
C GLY A 230 -0.02 -22.97 5.04
N ASN A 231 1.14 -23.60 4.88
CA ASN A 231 1.48 -24.85 5.56
C ASN A 231 1.87 -24.57 7.04
N VAL A 232 0.91 -24.15 7.84
CA VAL A 232 1.06 -23.76 9.25
C VAL A 232 -0.08 -24.33 10.10
N ASP A 233 0.19 -24.53 11.38
CA ASP A 233 -0.77 -25.03 12.38
C ASP A 233 -0.79 -24.12 13.61
N GLU A 234 -1.64 -24.45 14.57
CA GLU A 234 -1.74 -23.74 15.85
C GLU A 234 -0.44 -23.76 16.64
N THR A 235 0.34 -24.83 16.55
CA THR A 235 1.66 -24.94 17.21
C THR A 235 2.63 -23.93 16.62
N SER A 236 2.63 -23.77 15.30
CA SER A 236 3.42 -22.76 14.60
C SER A 236 3.02 -21.34 15.03
N VAL A 237 1.72 -21.06 15.13
CA VAL A 237 1.21 -19.76 15.63
C VAL A 237 1.60 -19.54 17.08
N ALA A 238 1.47 -20.54 17.96
CA ALA A 238 1.88 -20.45 19.36
C ALA A 238 3.37 -20.10 19.50
N ASN A 239 4.23 -20.70 18.68
CA ASN A 239 5.67 -20.39 18.63
C ASN A 239 5.92 -18.92 18.17
N ILE A 240 5.21 -18.46 17.15
CA ILE A 240 5.27 -17.06 16.67
C ILE A 240 4.87 -16.10 17.79
N VAL A 241 3.75 -16.36 18.47
CA VAL A 241 3.24 -15.55 19.59
C VAL A 241 4.24 -15.51 20.74
N ALA A 242 4.82 -16.66 21.12
CA ALA A 242 5.85 -16.72 22.15
C ALA A 242 7.11 -15.91 21.80
N LEU A 243 7.50 -15.88 20.52
CA LEU A 243 8.60 -15.03 20.04
C LEU A 243 8.24 -13.54 20.15
N ILE A 244 7.01 -13.17 19.80
CA ILE A 244 6.51 -11.80 19.94
C ILE A 244 6.52 -11.36 21.41
N GLU A 245 5.89 -12.13 22.30
CA GLU A 245 5.81 -11.83 23.73
C GLU A 245 7.19 -11.73 24.40
N ARG A 246 8.16 -12.52 23.93
CA ARG A 246 9.54 -12.50 24.47
C ARG A 246 10.32 -11.27 24.03
N ASN A 247 10.13 -10.79 22.80
CA ASN A 247 10.96 -9.74 22.19
C ASN A 247 10.31 -8.37 22.19
N LEU A 248 8.99 -8.29 22.32
CA LEU A 248 8.23 -7.02 22.30
C LEU A 248 7.42 -6.86 23.59
N PRO A 249 7.45 -5.68 24.22
CA PRO A 249 6.58 -5.37 25.36
C PRO A 249 5.16 -5.17 24.86
N THR A 250 4.32 -6.21 24.96
CA THR A 250 2.93 -6.18 24.49
C THR A 250 1.96 -5.76 25.60
N HIS A 251 1.07 -4.81 25.30
CA HIS A 251 0.03 -4.33 26.20
C HIS A 251 -1.28 -4.10 25.46
N ALA A 252 -2.38 -4.18 26.19
CA ALA A 252 -3.71 -3.91 25.68
C ALA A 252 -3.94 -2.41 25.49
N PHE A 253 -4.24 -2.01 24.26
CA PHE A 253 -4.81 -0.71 23.90
C PHE A 253 -5.52 -0.82 22.56
N GLU A 254 -6.42 0.10 22.29
CA GLU A 254 -7.12 0.13 21.01
C GLU A 254 -6.18 0.64 19.89
N LEU A 255 -6.08 -0.12 18.81
CA LEU A 255 -5.36 0.30 17.62
C LEU A 255 -6.11 1.47 16.97
N ARG A 256 -5.50 2.65 17.02
CA ARG A 256 -6.11 3.83 16.41
C ARG A 256 -5.97 3.79 14.90
N ASN A 257 -7.08 3.60 14.23
CA ASN A 257 -7.17 3.82 12.79
C ASN A 257 -7.13 5.33 12.50
N PRO A 258 -6.37 5.75 11.48
CA PRO A 258 -6.37 7.16 11.08
C PRO A 258 -7.72 7.53 10.47
N ASP A 259 -8.20 8.72 10.83
CA ASP A 259 -9.44 9.26 10.30
C ASP A 259 -9.28 9.61 8.83
N VAL A 260 -10.34 9.36 8.05
CA VAL A 260 -10.46 9.81 6.65
C VAL A 260 -11.42 10.99 6.62
N ARG A 261 -10.94 12.12 6.10
CA ARG A 261 -11.76 13.32 5.98
C ARG A 261 -12.89 13.12 4.96
N ASP A 262 -14.10 13.50 5.34
CA ASP A 262 -15.25 13.54 4.46
C ASP A 262 -15.21 14.76 3.56
N ILE A 263 -15.55 14.58 2.28
CA ILE A 263 -15.70 15.64 1.30
C ILE A 263 -17.20 15.95 1.15
N ASN A 264 -17.62 17.09 1.72
CA ASN A 264 -19.03 17.51 1.74
C ASN A 264 -19.34 18.70 0.84
N GLU A 265 -18.30 19.28 0.23
CA GLU A 265 -18.41 20.43 -0.66
C GLU A 265 -17.43 20.30 -1.85
N SER A 266 -17.50 21.23 -2.78
CA SER A 266 -16.52 21.33 -3.86
C SER A 266 -15.25 22.02 -3.37
N LEU A 267 -14.14 21.28 -3.32
CA LEU A 267 -12.82 21.74 -2.87
C LEU A 267 -11.82 21.71 -4.02
N LYS A 268 -10.87 22.64 -4.01
CA LYS A 268 -9.76 22.64 -4.97
C LYS A 268 -8.44 23.01 -4.31
N ILE A 269 -7.34 22.45 -4.83
CA ILE A 269 -5.97 22.80 -4.42
C ILE A 269 -5.05 22.84 -5.63
N ALA A 270 -4.32 23.96 -5.75
CA ALA A 270 -3.25 24.12 -6.74
C ALA A 270 -1.92 23.63 -6.14
N LEU A 271 -1.19 22.80 -6.88
CA LEU A 271 0.15 22.36 -6.51
C LEU A 271 1.20 23.12 -7.32
N PRO A 272 2.28 23.61 -6.68
CA PRO A 272 3.40 24.24 -7.36
C PRO A 272 4.33 23.13 -7.93
N VAL A 273 3.94 22.55 -9.09
CA VAL A 273 4.73 21.54 -9.79
C VAL A 273 5.54 22.23 -10.88
N ASP A 274 6.87 22.05 -10.85
CA ASP A 274 7.78 22.59 -11.86
C ASP A 274 7.79 21.66 -13.09
N HIS A 275 6.80 21.86 -13.97
CA HIS A 275 6.62 21.10 -15.20
C HIS A 275 5.76 21.88 -16.19
N GLN A 276 6.01 21.69 -17.50
CA GLN A 276 5.23 22.37 -18.56
C GLN A 276 3.80 21.81 -18.71
N ASP A 277 3.60 20.53 -18.40
CA ASP A 277 2.27 19.91 -18.49
C ASP A 277 1.40 20.32 -17.31
N ALA A 278 0.12 20.53 -17.58
CA ALA A 278 -0.91 20.56 -16.56
C ALA A 278 -1.28 19.14 -16.11
N SER A 279 -1.71 18.98 -14.88
CA SER A 279 -2.37 17.76 -14.43
C SER A 279 -3.57 18.05 -13.55
N MET A 280 -4.51 17.13 -13.59
CA MET A 280 -5.74 17.18 -12.80
C MET A 280 -6.03 15.80 -12.21
N VAL A 281 -6.34 15.79 -10.93
CA VAL A 281 -6.94 14.65 -10.21
C VAL A 281 -8.23 15.14 -9.58
N LEU A 282 -9.35 14.67 -10.08
CA LEU A 282 -10.68 14.97 -9.55
C LEU A 282 -11.17 13.71 -8.82
N TYR A 283 -11.47 13.83 -7.54
CA TYR A 283 -11.93 12.75 -6.68
C TYR A 283 -13.36 13.03 -6.21
N VAL A 284 -14.24 12.07 -6.44
CA VAL A 284 -15.59 12.01 -5.90
C VAL A 284 -15.63 10.89 -4.87
N GLN A 285 -15.78 11.26 -3.60
CA GLN A 285 -15.81 10.33 -2.49
C GLN A 285 -17.17 9.61 -2.40
N ASP A 286 -17.15 8.34 -2.07
CA ASP A 286 -18.33 7.55 -1.76
C ASP A 286 -19.06 8.14 -0.54
N THR A 287 -20.38 8.00 -0.49
CA THR A 287 -21.20 8.57 0.59
C THR A 287 -21.02 7.81 1.93
N ASP A 288 -20.66 6.56 1.85
CA ASP A 288 -20.42 5.67 2.99
C ASP A 288 -19.41 4.57 2.64
N SER A 289 -19.09 3.71 3.59
CA SER A 289 -18.12 2.61 3.43
C SER A 289 -18.76 1.24 3.13
N SER A 290 -20.07 1.20 2.84
CA SER A 290 -20.82 -0.03 2.58
C SER A 290 -20.34 -0.79 1.35
N PHE A 291 -20.58 -2.08 1.33
CA PHE A 291 -20.29 -2.92 0.15
C PHE A 291 -21.16 -2.53 -1.05
N GLU A 292 -22.40 -2.06 -0.83
CA GLU A 292 -23.27 -1.53 -1.88
C GLU A 292 -22.62 -0.34 -2.58
N GLN A 293 -22.06 0.58 -1.82
CA GLN A 293 -21.39 1.75 -2.39
C GLN A 293 -20.15 1.32 -3.17
N ARG A 294 -19.33 0.41 -2.60
CA ARG A 294 -18.14 -0.14 -3.27
C ARG A 294 -18.49 -0.84 -4.57
N ALA A 295 -19.56 -1.65 -4.58
CA ALA A 295 -20.04 -2.36 -5.77
C ALA A 295 -20.46 -1.40 -6.88
N ARG A 296 -21.25 -0.36 -6.53
CA ARG A 296 -21.70 0.67 -7.49
C ARG A 296 -20.53 1.46 -8.04
N SER A 297 -19.59 1.89 -7.20
CA SER A 297 -18.40 2.61 -7.63
C SER A 297 -17.50 1.75 -8.54
N ALA A 298 -17.32 0.45 -8.22
CA ALA A 298 -16.57 -0.48 -9.04
C ALA A 298 -17.22 -0.65 -10.42
N PHE A 299 -18.55 -0.78 -10.46
CA PHE A 299 -19.27 -0.95 -11.72
C PHE A 299 -19.35 0.35 -12.53
N ALA A 300 -19.50 1.50 -11.89
CA ALA A 300 -19.40 2.79 -12.58
C ALA A 300 -18.04 2.96 -13.28
N VAL A 301 -16.94 2.64 -12.58
CA VAL A 301 -15.60 2.67 -13.20
C VAL A 301 -15.49 1.67 -14.35
N GLN A 302 -16.07 0.47 -14.23
CA GLN A 302 -16.09 -0.52 -15.30
C GLN A 302 -16.79 0.00 -16.57
N LEU A 303 -17.93 0.69 -16.40
CA LEU A 303 -18.72 1.26 -17.52
C LEU A 303 -18.02 2.47 -18.16
N LEU A 304 -17.36 3.31 -17.36
CA LEU A 304 -16.82 4.60 -17.79
C LEU A 304 -15.37 4.55 -18.28
N ARG A 305 -14.56 3.58 -17.82
CA ARG A 305 -13.10 3.58 -18.00
C ARG A 305 -12.66 3.68 -19.46
N GLN A 306 -13.20 2.81 -20.32
CA GLN A 306 -12.79 2.77 -21.72
C GLN A 306 -13.28 4.01 -22.47
N ALA A 307 -14.51 4.43 -22.22
CA ALA A 307 -15.09 5.60 -22.83
C ALA A 307 -14.32 6.89 -22.45
N TYR A 308 -13.93 7.05 -21.17
CA TYR A 308 -13.15 8.19 -20.71
C TYR A 308 -11.78 8.26 -21.40
N PHE A 309 -11.12 7.13 -21.49
CA PHE A 309 -9.84 7.04 -22.20
C PHE A 309 -9.98 7.39 -23.69
N THR A 310 -10.97 6.81 -24.37
CA THR A 310 -11.22 7.03 -25.78
C THR A 310 -11.58 8.50 -26.04
N SER A 311 -12.52 9.06 -25.31
CA SER A 311 -12.97 10.45 -25.49
C SER A 311 -11.82 11.44 -25.27
N LEU A 312 -11.17 11.44 -24.09
CA LEU A 312 -10.20 12.48 -23.76
C LEU A 312 -8.83 12.26 -24.42
N ARG A 313 -8.39 11.00 -24.58
CA ARG A 313 -7.07 10.72 -25.14
C ARG A 313 -7.09 10.55 -26.65
N THR A 314 -8.04 9.80 -27.19
CA THR A 314 -8.01 9.41 -28.62
C THR A 314 -8.70 10.45 -29.48
N GLU A 315 -9.92 10.88 -29.11
CA GLU A 315 -10.75 11.76 -29.89
C GLU A 315 -10.36 13.23 -29.68
N GLN A 316 -10.33 13.69 -28.43
CA GLN A 316 -10.01 15.07 -28.07
C GLN A 316 -8.49 15.34 -27.97
N GLN A 317 -7.66 14.31 -27.89
CA GLN A 317 -6.19 14.38 -27.79
C GLN A 317 -5.69 15.30 -26.67
N LEU A 318 -6.42 15.35 -25.54
CA LEU A 318 -6.13 16.26 -24.44
C LEU A 318 -4.89 15.85 -23.63
N GLY A 319 -4.50 14.56 -23.61
CA GLY A 319 -3.35 14.14 -22.84
C GLY A 319 -2.93 12.69 -23.06
N TYR A 320 -1.74 12.34 -22.61
CA TYR A 320 -1.21 10.98 -22.70
C TYR A 320 -1.43 10.14 -21.42
N VAL A 321 -1.73 10.79 -20.30
CA VAL A 321 -2.22 10.13 -19.08
C VAL A 321 -3.70 10.50 -18.94
N VAL A 322 -4.57 9.54 -19.19
CA VAL A 322 -6.01 9.66 -19.00
C VAL A 322 -6.50 8.37 -18.35
N ALA A 323 -7.10 8.48 -17.18
CA ALA A 323 -7.60 7.32 -16.46
C ALA A 323 -8.79 7.67 -15.55
N ILE A 324 -9.65 6.69 -15.33
CA ILE A 324 -10.64 6.68 -14.26
C ILE A 324 -10.44 5.41 -13.43
N THR A 325 -10.39 5.55 -12.11
CA THR A 325 -10.11 4.43 -11.21
C THR A 325 -10.94 4.52 -9.93
N ASN A 326 -11.20 3.36 -9.31
CA ASN A 326 -11.59 3.33 -7.92
C ASN A 326 -10.40 3.67 -7.04
N ARG A 327 -10.63 4.48 -6.03
CA ARG A 327 -9.63 4.79 -5.01
C ARG A 327 -10.25 4.64 -3.63
N THR A 328 -9.78 3.66 -2.89
CA THR A 328 -10.13 3.47 -1.49
C THR A 328 -9.02 4.00 -0.60
N ILE A 329 -9.37 4.83 0.37
CA ILE A 329 -8.48 5.32 1.42
C ILE A 329 -9.06 4.80 2.73
N ARG A 330 -8.41 3.79 3.32
CA ARG A 330 -8.94 2.98 4.42
C ARG A 330 -10.28 2.34 4.01
N ASP A 331 -11.33 2.63 4.74
CA ASP A 331 -12.70 2.13 4.49
C ASP A 331 -13.49 3.00 3.51
N ARG A 332 -13.03 4.23 3.23
CA ARG A 332 -13.75 5.20 2.38
C ARG A 332 -13.32 5.07 0.92
N GLY A 333 -14.23 4.61 0.08
CA GLY A 333 -14.05 4.50 -1.36
C GLY A 333 -14.27 5.81 -2.10
N GLY A 334 -14.10 5.77 -3.43
CA GLY A 334 -14.44 6.86 -4.34
C GLY A 334 -13.93 6.62 -5.76
N ILE A 335 -14.34 7.52 -6.65
CA ILE A 335 -13.96 7.50 -8.06
C ILE A 335 -13.00 8.66 -8.32
N THR A 336 -11.88 8.34 -8.98
CA THR A 336 -10.83 9.29 -9.32
C THR A 336 -10.70 9.43 -10.82
N PHE A 337 -10.79 10.65 -11.34
CA PHE A 337 -10.49 11.03 -12.71
C PHE A 337 -9.08 11.64 -12.74
N ILE A 338 -8.23 11.17 -13.64
CA ILE A 338 -6.83 11.55 -13.73
C ILE A 338 -6.51 11.95 -15.16
N VAL A 339 -5.98 13.15 -15.35
CA VAL A 339 -5.49 13.61 -16.66
C VAL A 339 -4.17 14.38 -16.48
N GLN A 340 -3.18 14.11 -17.36
CA GLN A 340 -2.02 14.97 -17.55
C GLN A 340 -1.95 15.40 -19.01
N SER A 341 -1.80 16.69 -19.25
CA SER A 341 -1.93 17.31 -20.55
C SER A 341 -0.80 18.30 -20.87
N PRO A 342 -0.17 18.18 -22.04
CA PRO A 342 0.72 19.20 -22.58
C PRO A 342 -0.03 20.30 -23.38
N VAL A 343 -1.35 20.13 -23.64
CA VAL A 343 -2.10 20.96 -24.59
C VAL A 343 -3.33 21.65 -24.01
N ALA A 344 -3.83 21.21 -22.83
CA ALA A 344 -5.03 21.73 -22.21
C ALA A 344 -4.78 22.22 -20.79
N SER A 345 -5.42 23.30 -20.37
CA SER A 345 -5.38 23.84 -19.02
C SER A 345 -6.15 22.96 -18.03
N PRO A 346 -5.92 23.06 -16.72
CA PRO A 346 -6.76 22.37 -15.73
C PRO A 346 -8.23 22.72 -15.80
N ALA A 347 -8.57 23.96 -16.20
CA ALA A 347 -9.95 24.39 -16.43
C ALA A 347 -10.61 23.64 -17.61
N ASP A 348 -9.86 23.49 -18.72
CA ASP A 348 -10.33 22.72 -19.89
C ASP A 348 -10.49 21.25 -19.56
N LEU A 349 -9.54 20.65 -18.81
CA LEU A 349 -9.61 19.25 -18.37
C LEU A 349 -10.80 18.99 -17.45
N GLU A 350 -11.11 19.92 -16.55
CA GLU A 350 -12.30 19.86 -15.72
C GLU A 350 -13.56 19.95 -16.56
N ALA A 351 -13.65 20.90 -17.51
CA ALA A 351 -14.78 21.05 -18.41
C ALA A 351 -15.00 19.80 -19.27
N ALA A 352 -13.94 19.25 -19.85
CA ALA A 352 -14.00 18.01 -20.62
C ALA A 352 -14.49 16.81 -19.80
N THR A 353 -14.04 16.71 -18.53
CA THR A 353 -14.51 15.64 -17.64
C THR A 353 -15.99 15.78 -17.29
N ARG A 354 -16.50 17.00 -17.11
CA ARG A 354 -17.92 17.25 -16.88
C ARG A 354 -18.76 16.92 -18.12
N SER A 355 -18.35 17.42 -19.30
CA SER A 355 -19.02 17.11 -20.57
C SER A 355 -19.09 15.61 -20.82
N PHE A 356 -17.97 14.92 -20.60
CA PHE A 356 -17.92 13.47 -20.68
C PHE A 356 -18.96 12.79 -19.76
N MET A 357 -19.10 13.23 -18.51
CA MET A 357 -20.08 12.62 -17.60
C MET A 357 -21.52 12.82 -18.07
N ASP A 358 -21.85 14.00 -18.62
CA ASP A 358 -23.17 14.30 -19.18
C ASP A 358 -23.47 13.42 -20.43
N GLU A 359 -22.50 13.27 -21.32
CA GLU A 359 -22.58 12.39 -22.50
C GLU A 359 -22.74 10.91 -22.09
N GLN A 360 -22.02 10.46 -21.07
CA GLN A 360 -22.10 9.07 -20.62
C GLN A 360 -23.43 8.73 -19.94
N LEU A 361 -24.10 9.68 -19.32
CA LEU A 361 -25.45 9.46 -18.81
C LEU A 361 -26.42 9.07 -19.96
N VAL A 362 -26.30 9.76 -21.08
CA VAL A 362 -27.12 9.44 -22.28
C VAL A 362 -26.71 8.10 -22.88
N ALA A 363 -25.40 7.87 -23.04
CA ALA A 363 -24.88 6.64 -23.63
C ALA A 363 -25.26 5.39 -22.82
N ILE A 364 -25.16 5.45 -21.49
CA ILE A 364 -25.53 4.32 -20.62
C ILE A 364 -27.04 4.13 -20.59
N ALA A 365 -27.85 5.20 -20.65
CA ALA A 365 -29.31 5.08 -20.75
C ALA A 365 -29.73 4.34 -22.04
N GLN A 366 -29.03 4.60 -23.14
CA GLN A 366 -29.27 3.98 -24.45
C GLN A 366 -28.56 2.64 -24.63
N MET A 367 -27.67 2.23 -23.70
CA MET A 367 -26.92 0.98 -23.80
C MET A 367 -27.89 -0.22 -23.87
N PRO A 368 -27.71 -1.15 -24.80
CA PRO A 368 -28.48 -2.40 -24.83
C PRO A 368 -28.35 -3.18 -23.53
N ASP A 369 -29.43 -3.84 -23.11
CA ASP A 369 -29.44 -4.57 -21.82
C ASP A 369 -28.49 -5.76 -21.80
N ASP A 370 -28.25 -6.40 -22.94
CA ASP A 370 -27.25 -7.44 -23.09
C ASP A 370 -25.82 -6.92 -22.91
N GLN A 371 -25.51 -5.75 -23.46
CA GLN A 371 -24.22 -5.08 -23.27
C GLN A 371 -24.02 -4.66 -21.80
N PHE A 372 -25.05 -4.13 -21.14
CA PHE A 372 -25.00 -3.84 -19.71
C PHE A 372 -24.75 -5.10 -18.88
N ALA A 373 -25.45 -6.19 -19.19
CA ALA A 373 -25.28 -7.48 -18.54
C ALA A 373 -23.87 -8.06 -18.75
N GLN A 374 -23.30 -7.92 -19.95
CA GLN A 374 -21.92 -8.38 -20.25
C GLN A 374 -20.88 -7.59 -19.43
N ASN A 375 -21.01 -6.27 -19.35
CA ASN A 375 -20.11 -5.44 -18.51
C ASN A 375 -20.17 -5.86 -17.03
N LYS A 376 -21.37 -6.11 -16.53
CA LYS A 376 -21.61 -6.57 -15.17
C LYS A 376 -20.99 -7.96 -14.93
N ALA A 377 -21.27 -8.92 -15.81
CA ALA A 377 -20.72 -10.28 -15.75
C ALA A 377 -19.18 -10.28 -15.81
N GLY A 378 -18.58 -9.43 -16.66
CA GLY A 378 -17.12 -9.29 -16.73
C GLY A 378 -16.49 -8.77 -15.44
N LEU A 379 -17.17 -7.87 -14.72
CA LEU A 379 -16.69 -7.40 -13.41
C LEU A 379 -16.83 -8.49 -12.35
N ILE A 380 -17.99 -9.17 -12.29
CA ILE A 380 -18.25 -10.27 -11.35
C ILE A 380 -17.20 -11.39 -11.55
N SER A 381 -16.98 -11.81 -12.79
CA SER A 381 -16.00 -12.85 -13.10
C SER A 381 -14.58 -12.49 -12.61
N ARG A 382 -14.19 -11.21 -12.73
CA ARG A 382 -12.88 -10.74 -12.27
C ARG A 382 -12.79 -10.67 -10.74
N LEU A 383 -13.87 -10.31 -10.05
CA LEU A 383 -13.92 -10.30 -8.58
C LEU A 383 -13.85 -11.71 -8.00
N LEU A 384 -14.45 -12.67 -8.68
CA LEU A 384 -14.50 -14.08 -8.28
C LEU A 384 -13.38 -14.92 -8.90
N GLU A 385 -12.41 -14.29 -9.59
CA GLU A 385 -11.25 -15.01 -10.12
C GLU A 385 -10.49 -15.68 -8.97
N THR A 386 -10.26 -16.99 -9.11
CA THR A 386 -9.51 -17.76 -8.12
C THR A 386 -8.08 -17.25 -7.98
N ASP A 387 -7.61 -17.13 -6.75
CA ASP A 387 -6.23 -16.75 -6.47
C ASP A 387 -5.25 -17.74 -7.11
N LYS A 388 -4.24 -17.26 -7.80
CA LYS A 388 -3.29 -18.07 -8.58
C LYS A 388 -2.18 -18.71 -7.75
N ASN A 389 -1.99 -18.22 -6.53
CA ASN A 389 -0.94 -18.67 -5.62
C ASN A 389 -1.23 -18.27 -4.18
N LEU A 390 -0.54 -18.92 -3.27
CA LEU A 390 -0.62 -18.69 -1.83
C LEU A 390 -0.46 -17.20 -1.45
N GLY A 391 0.47 -16.48 -2.11
CA GLY A 391 0.74 -15.07 -1.82
C GLY A 391 -0.43 -14.14 -2.14
N GLN A 392 -1.16 -14.38 -3.25
CA GLN A 392 -2.35 -13.61 -3.61
C GLN A 392 -3.47 -13.83 -2.59
N ARG A 393 -3.74 -15.07 -2.22
CA ARG A 393 -4.75 -15.40 -1.22
C ARG A 393 -4.43 -14.81 0.14
N SER A 394 -3.20 -14.96 0.60
CA SER A 394 -2.74 -14.35 1.86
C SER A 394 -2.92 -12.83 1.87
N ALA A 395 -2.59 -12.16 0.75
CA ALA A 395 -2.72 -10.71 0.64
C ALA A 395 -4.19 -10.27 0.66
N ARG A 396 -5.10 -11.04 0.07
CA ARG A 396 -6.55 -10.79 0.10
C ARG A 396 -7.11 -10.95 1.52
N TYR A 397 -6.78 -12.02 2.19
CA TYR A 397 -7.18 -12.23 3.60
C TYR A 397 -6.64 -11.11 4.52
N TRP A 398 -5.38 -10.72 4.32
CA TRP A 398 -4.81 -9.62 5.08
C TRP A 398 -5.52 -8.28 4.81
N ALA A 399 -5.91 -8.03 3.55
CA ALA A 399 -6.62 -6.80 3.19
C ALA A 399 -8.02 -6.76 3.84
N ASP A 400 -8.73 -7.88 3.88
CA ASP A 400 -10.04 -7.98 4.54
C ASP A 400 -9.89 -7.79 6.06
N LEU A 401 -8.92 -8.45 6.67
CA LEU A 401 -8.62 -8.29 8.10
C LEU A 401 -8.25 -6.84 8.47
N ASP A 402 -7.42 -6.18 7.66
CA ASP A 402 -7.03 -4.78 7.85
C ASP A 402 -8.20 -3.79 7.76
N LEU A 403 -9.25 -4.17 7.04
CA LEU A 403 -10.51 -3.43 6.93
C LEU A 403 -11.57 -3.86 7.95
N GLY A 404 -11.28 -4.85 8.79
CA GLY A 404 -12.23 -5.39 9.76
C GLY A 404 -13.30 -6.31 9.16
N VAL A 405 -13.07 -6.84 7.95
CA VAL A 405 -13.97 -7.80 7.29
C VAL A 405 -13.57 -9.21 7.73
N LEU A 406 -14.12 -9.63 8.84
CA LEU A 406 -13.74 -10.89 9.50
C LEU A 406 -14.35 -12.15 8.84
N THR A 407 -15.19 -11.97 7.83
CA THR A 407 -15.73 -13.05 7.00
C THR A 407 -14.80 -13.42 5.85
N PHE A 408 -13.78 -12.60 5.55
CA PHE A 408 -12.77 -12.80 4.51
C PHE A 408 -13.34 -13.01 3.09
N ASP A 409 -14.51 -12.45 2.81
CA ASP A 409 -15.29 -12.64 1.59
C ASP A 409 -15.72 -11.33 0.91
N SER A 410 -15.02 -10.22 1.16
CA SER A 410 -15.38 -8.89 0.64
C SER A 410 -15.63 -8.86 -0.87
N GLN A 411 -14.83 -9.60 -1.65
CA GLN A 411 -15.00 -9.71 -3.10
C GLN A 411 -16.29 -10.46 -3.49
N ALA A 412 -16.62 -11.53 -2.76
CA ALA A 412 -17.83 -12.29 -2.99
C ALA A 412 -19.08 -11.47 -2.63
N GLN A 413 -19.07 -10.74 -1.51
CA GLN A 413 -20.17 -9.84 -1.14
C GLN A 413 -20.39 -8.74 -2.19
N ILE A 414 -19.32 -8.13 -2.71
CA ILE A 414 -19.41 -7.15 -3.80
C ILE A 414 -20.00 -7.78 -5.07
N ALA A 415 -19.56 -8.99 -5.42
CA ALA A 415 -20.06 -9.72 -6.59
C ALA A 415 -21.56 -10.10 -6.46
N GLU A 416 -22.01 -10.49 -5.28
CA GLU A 416 -23.42 -10.77 -4.97
C GLU A 416 -24.28 -9.52 -5.15
N ILE A 417 -23.85 -8.39 -4.58
CA ILE A 417 -24.55 -7.09 -4.73
C ILE A 417 -24.65 -6.71 -6.20
N LEU A 418 -23.57 -6.88 -6.98
CA LEU A 418 -23.56 -6.61 -8.41
C LEU A 418 -24.57 -7.47 -9.17
N THR A 419 -24.78 -8.71 -8.77
CA THR A 419 -25.76 -9.60 -9.41
C THR A 419 -27.15 -9.01 -9.37
N GLY A 420 -27.57 -8.44 -8.25
CA GLY A 420 -28.87 -7.77 -8.06
C GLY A 420 -28.98 -6.36 -8.63
N LEU A 421 -27.89 -5.75 -9.10
CA LEU A 421 -27.87 -4.37 -9.51
C LEU A 421 -28.41 -4.20 -10.94
N ASP A 422 -29.48 -3.40 -11.10
CA ASP A 422 -30.08 -3.10 -12.39
C ASP A 422 -29.56 -1.80 -13.02
N LYS A 423 -29.91 -1.60 -14.29
CA LYS A 423 -29.47 -0.44 -15.08
C LYS A 423 -30.06 0.88 -14.57
N ALA A 424 -31.30 0.87 -14.06
CA ALA A 424 -31.93 2.06 -13.53
C ALA A 424 -31.25 2.56 -12.24
N ALA A 425 -30.89 1.65 -11.34
CA ALA A 425 -30.11 1.96 -10.13
C ALA A 425 -28.73 2.50 -10.48
N MET A 426 -28.07 1.93 -11.50
CA MET A 426 -26.77 2.42 -11.97
C MET A 426 -26.84 3.79 -12.61
N LEU A 427 -27.86 4.06 -13.43
CA LEU A 427 -28.09 5.38 -13.99
C LEU A 427 -28.29 6.44 -12.90
N LYS A 428 -29.10 6.12 -11.89
CA LYS A 428 -29.27 7.02 -10.71
C LYS A 428 -27.94 7.26 -9.99
N PHE A 429 -27.13 6.22 -9.84
CA PHE A 429 -25.82 6.35 -9.20
C PHE A 429 -24.86 7.21 -10.02
N ILE A 430 -24.73 6.94 -11.33
CA ILE A 430 -23.84 7.71 -12.23
C ILE A 430 -24.30 9.17 -12.35
N LYS A 431 -25.61 9.43 -12.37
CA LYS A 431 -26.17 10.79 -12.31
C LYS A 431 -25.70 11.53 -11.05
N ARG A 432 -25.76 10.86 -9.89
CA ARG A 432 -25.24 11.44 -8.65
C ARG A 432 -23.74 11.73 -8.74
N ILE A 433 -22.93 10.82 -9.34
CA ILE A 433 -21.49 11.09 -9.56
C ILE A 433 -21.30 12.31 -10.47
N ALA A 434 -22.05 12.47 -11.54
CA ALA A 434 -22.00 13.64 -12.42
C ALA A 434 -22.33 14.94 -11.67
N GLU A 435 -23.34 14.93 -10.80
CA GLU A 435 -23.69 16.06 -9.92
C GLU A 435 -22.56 16.33 -8.92
N HIS A 436 -21.95 15.29 -8.33
CA HIS A 436 -20.85 15.42 -7.36
C HIS A 436 -19.56 15.90 -8.01
N VAL A 437 -19.29 15.59 -9.27
CA VAL A 437 -18.16 16.16 -10.04
C VAL A 437 -18.19 17.69 -10.03
N GLN A 438 -19.35 18.31 -9.84
CA GLN A 438 -19.49 19.76 -9.75
C GLN A 438 -19.59 20.27 -8.31
N SER A 439 -20.33 19.56 -7.42
CA SER A 439 -20.79 20.10 -6.14
C SER A 439 -20.11 19.51 -4.91
N ARG A 440 -19.58 18.27 -4.99
CA ARG A 440 -19.05 17.53 -3.84
C ARG A 440 -17.82 16.71 -4.24
N ARG A 441 -16.70 17.40 -4.38
CA ARG A 441 -15.46 16.80 -4.92
C ARG A 441 -14.21 17.43 -4.33
N LEU A 442 -13.10 16.75 -4.49
CA LEU A 442 -11.76 17.31 -4.28
C LEU A 442 -11.03 17.36 -5.62
N LEU A 443 -10.66 18.55 -6.06
CA LEU A 443 -9.91 18.79 -7.28
C LEU A 443 -8.48 19.21 -6.95
N ILE A 444 -7.51 18.37 -7.34
CA ILE A 444 -6.07 18.62 -7.17
C ILE A 444 -5.47 18.85 -8.54
N TYR A 445 -4.77 19.97 -8.74
CA TYR A 445 -4.24 20.32 -10.06
C TYR A 445 -2.92 21.07 -9.97
N ASN A 446 -2.17 21.06 -11.07
CA ASN A 446 -1.10 22.03 -11.34
C ASN A 446 -1.33 22.67 -12.70
N LEU A 447 -0.91 23.92 -12.82
CA LEU A 447 -1.14 24.73 -14.02
C LEU A 447 -0.23 24.34 -15.21
N GLY A 448 0.99 23.83 -14.94
CA GLY A 448 1.98 23.69 -16.00
C GLY A 448 2.32 25.05 -16.61
N LYS A 449 2.33 25.12 -17.95
CA LYS A 449 2.52 26.36 -18.73
C LYS A 449 1.27 27.21 -18.90
N PHE A 450 0.12 26.78 -18.37
CA PHE A 450 -1.17 27.43 -18.58
C PHE A 450 -1.51 28.41 -17.46
N SER A 451 -2.38 29.39 -17.76
CA SER A 451 -2.89 30.37 -16.79
C SER A 451 -4.27 30.00 -16.23
N ASP A 452 -5.04 29.16 -16.97
CA ASP A 452 -6.44 28.94 -16.71
C ASP A 452 -6.66 27.86 -15.66
N ALA A 453 -6.96 28.35 -14.45
CA ALA A 453 -7.26 27.51 -13.30
C ALA A 453 -8.76 27.16 -13.22
N PRO A 454 -9.13 26.01 -12.63
CA PRO A 454 -10.52 25.66 -12.33
C PRO A 454 -11.21 26.77 -11.53
N ILE A 455 -12.41 27.19 -11.99
CA ILE A 455 -13.13 28.32 -11.39
C ILE A 455 -13.86 27.88 -10.12
N GLN A 456 -14.54 26.73 -10.17
CA GLN A 456 -15.40 26.25 -9.09
C GLN A 456 -14.61 25.57 -7.95
N GLY A 457 -15.14 25.69 -6.74
CA GLY A 457 -14.64 25.03 -5.53
C GLY A 457 -13.90 25.97 -4.58
N THR A 458 -14.06 25.71 -3.29
CA THR A 458 -13.36 26.41 -2.20
C THR A 458 -11.88 26.09 -2.23
N PRO A 459 -10.97 27.06 -2.30
CA PRO A 459 -9.53 26.78 -2.29
C PRO A 459 -9.06 26.24 -0.95
N VAL A 460 -8.33 25.14 -0.96
CA VAL A 460 -7.56 24.63 0.20
C VAL A 460 -6.18 25.28 0.15
N THR A 461 -5.95 26.30 1.00
CA THR A 461 -4.70 27.07 1.05
C THR A 461 -3.75 26.60 2.15
N ASP A 462 -4.29 25.99 3.22
CA ASP A 462 -3.53 25.43 4.33
C ASP A 462 -3.92 23.96 4.54
N VAL A 463 -3.04 23.07 4.13
CA VAL A 463 -3.23 21.61 4.26
C VAL A 463 -3.32 21.18 5.72
N ALA A 464 -2.54 21.80 6.62
CA ALA A 464 -2.54 21.44 8.03
C ALA A 464 -3.84 21.88 8.72
N ALA A 465 -4.34 23.06 8.41
CA ALA A 465 -5.65 23.53 8.88
C ALA A 465 -6.79 22.66 8.29
N PHE A 466 -6.72 22.38 6.99
CA PHE A 466 -7.68 21.49 6.32
C PHE A 466 -7.77 20.11 6.97
N LYS A 467 -6.66 19.53 7.42
CA LYS A 467 -6.64 18.21 8.08
C LYS A 467 -7.20 18.22 9.51
N ARG A 468 -7.22 19.35 10.19
CA ARG A 468 -7.71 19.46 11.57
C ARG A 468 -9.22 19.61 11.69
N GLY A 469 -9.86 20.09 10.68
CA GLY A 469 -11.28 20.44 10.75
C GLY A 469 -12.05 20.25 9.56
#